data_f365957eb640acd282e2b37af3fd7f82
#
_entry.id   f365957eb640acd282e2b37af3fd7f82
#
_cell.length_a   1.000
_cell.length_b   1.000
_cell.length_c   1.000
_cell.angle_alpha   90.00
_cell.angle_beta   90.00
_cell.angle_gamma   90.00
#
_symmetry.space_group_name_H-M   'P 1'
#
loop_
_entity.id
_entity.type
_entity.pdbx_description
1 polymer ?
#
loop_
_entity_poly.entity_id
_entity_poly.type
_entity_poly.pdbx_seq_one_letter_code
_entity_poly.pdbx_strand_id
1 'polypeptide(L)'
;MKRHASRSPLAQLPLLADAPDAVLARLETLMTPVRVRAGEVLVREGARNRQFVLLQEGTLRVTRGGQQVAELGAGDFVGEVSLLGDGTATATVTTVTEAVVWVSTSAEFDGVLHSTLGTAIEAAAQDRRVA
;
A
#
# COMPACT_ATOMS: atom_id res chain seq x y z
N MET A 1 21.89 3.34 20.96
CA MET A 1 21.25 3.37 20.76
C MET A 1 20.32 3.14 20.49
N LYS A 2 19.78 2.91 20.49
CA LYS A 2 18.89 2.56 20.21
C LYS A 2 18.10 3.22 19.48
N ARG A 3 18.29 4.09 18.95
CA ARG A 3 17.60 4.80 18.30
C ARG A 3 17.28 4.33 17.07
N HIS A 4 18.00 3.63 16.40
CA HIS A 4 17.58 3.01 15.27
C HIS A 4 16.46 2.13 15.51
N ALA A 5 16.44 1.47 16.62
CA ALA A 5 15.39 0.57 17.00
C ALA A 5 14.05 1.28 17.16
N SER A 6 14.07 2.60 17.26
CA SER A 6 12.84 3.36 17.44
C SER A 6 12.32 3.97 16.14
N ARG A 7 13.00 3.75 15.03
CA ARG A 7 12.46 4.23 13.76
C ARG A 7 11.28 3.37 13.33
N SER A 8 10.33 3.99 12.66
CA SER A 8 9.17 3.33 12.12
C SER A 8 9.56 2.18 11.17
N PRO A 9 8.86 1.04 11.21
CA PRO A 9 9.05 0.00 10.20
C PRO A 9 8.86 0.53 8.78
N LEU A 10 8.08 1.61 8.63
CA LEU A 10 7.86 2.23 7.32
C LEU A 10 9.14 2.79 6.73
N ALA A 11 10.12 3.14 7.57
CA ALA A 11 11.39 3.68 7.10
C ALA A 11 12.19 2.66 6.29
N GLN A 12 11.87 1.38 6.41
CA GLN A 12 12.55 0.33 5.65
C GLN A 12 12.08 0.24 4.21
N LEU A 13 10.95 0.87 3.90
CA LEU A 13 10.40 0.81 2.55
C LEU A 13 11.10 1.83 1.66
N PRO A 14 11.48 1.44 0.43
CA PRO A 14 12.21 2.35 -0.45
C PRO A 14 11.51 3.69 -0.65
N LEU A 15 10.19 3.68 -0.74
CA LEU A 15 9.38 4.87 -0.94
C LEU A 15 9.55 5.88 0.21
N LEU A 16 9.87 5.38 1.40
CA LEU A 16 9.91 6.19 2.62
C LEU A 16 11.30 6.24 3.25
N ALA A 17 12.31 5.72 2.56
CA ALA A 17 13.65 5.61 3.14
C ALA A 17 14.20 6.96 3.59
N ASP A 18 13.90 8.01 2.85
CA ASP A 18 14.41 9.34 3.15
C ASP A 18 13.40 10.25 3.85
N ALA A 19 12.25 9.70 4.24
CA ALA A 19 11.22 10.52 4.87
C ALA A 19 11.66 10.94 6.28
N PRO A 20 11.42 12.20 6.66
CA PRO A 20 11.70 12.64 8.02
C PRO A 20 10.89 11.87 9.05
N ASP A 21 11.42 11.73 10.25
CA ASP A 21 10.72 10.99 11.32
C ASP A 21 9.34 11.55 11.60
N ALA A 22 9.17 12.86 11.51
CA ALA A 22 7.86 13.49 11.73
C ALA A 22 6.83 13.02 10.69
N VAL A 23 7.27 12.85 9.43
CA VAL A 23 6.40 12.36 8.36
C VAL A 23 6.03 10.92 8.62
N LEU A 24 7.01 10.09 9.00
CA LEU A 24 6.76 8.68 9.30
C LEU A 24 5.78 8.54 10.47
N ALA A 25 5.95 9.33 11.51
CA ALA A 25 5.06 9.29 12.65
C ALA A 25 3.63 9.65 12.26
N ARG A 26 3.47 10.65 11.39
CA ARG A 26 2.15 11.03 10.93
C ARG A 26 1.52 9.93 10.10
N LEU A 27 2.29 9.30 9.22
CA LEU A 27 1.76 8.19 8.41
C LEU A 27 1.30 7.04 9.29
N GLU A 28 2.00 6.78 10.38
CA GLU A 28 1.59 5.73 11.30
C GLU A 28 0.27 6.04 11.99
N THR A 29 -0.11 7.31 12.10
CA THR A 29 -1.41 7.66 12.65
C THR A 29 -2.53 7.52 11.63
N LEU A 30 -2.18 7.53 10.33
CA LEU A 30 -3.15 7.46 9.24
C LEU A 30 -3.31 6.06 8.68
N MET A 31 -2.46 5.13 9.09
CA MET A 31 -2.45 3.77 8.55
C MET A 31 -2.40 2.78 9.70
N THR A 32 -2.90 1.58 9.44
CA THR A 32 -2.95 0.50 10.44
C THR A 32 -2.18 -0.70 9.92
N PRO A 33 -1.20 -1.22 10.68
CA PRO A 33 -0.51 -2.44 10.26
C PRO A 33 -1.39 -3.66 10.53
N VAL A 34 -1.42 -4.57 9.57
CA VAL A 34 -2.23 -5.79 9.65
C VAL A 34 -1.39 -6.96 9.15
N ARG A 35 -1.38 -8.06 9.90
CA ARG A 35 -0.78 -9.30 9.45
C ARG A 35 -1.85 -10.13 8.74
N VAL A 36 -1.54 -10.57 7.53
CA VAL A 36 -2.50 -11.25 6.67
C VAL A 36 -1.94 -12.63 6.31
N ARG A 37 -2.80 -13.64 6.33
CA ARG A 37 -2.41 -15.00 5.93
C ARG A 37 -2.25 -15.09 4.42
N ALA A 38 -1.53 -16.11 3.96
CA ALA A 38 -1.43 -16.42 2.55
C ALA A 38 -2.82 -16.78 2.01
N GLY A 39 -3.09 -16.39 0.76
CA GLY A 39 -4.34 -16.74 0.10
C GLY A 39 -5.50 -15.79 0.37
N GLU A 40 -5.27 -14.68 1.05
CA GLU A 40 -6.33 -13.71 1.35
C GLU A 40 -6.49 -12.72 0.22
N VAL A 41 -7.73 -12.41 -0.14
CA VAL A 41 -8.02 -11.38 -1.14
C VAL A 41 -8.10 -10.04 -0.43
N LEU A 42 -7.20 -9.14 -0.79
CA LEU A 42 -7.15 -7.80 -0.20
C LEU A 42 -7.99 -6.81 -0.98
N VAL A 43 -8.02 -6.97 -2.30
CA VAL A 43 -8.77 -6.10 -3.22
C VAL A 43 -9.40 -7.01 -4.25
N ARG A 44 -10.68 -6.78 -4.57
CA ARG A 44 -11.39 -7.62 -5.52
C ARG A 44 -11.76 -6.78 -6.75
N GLU A 45 -11.34 -7.25 -7.92
CA GLU A 45 -11.61 -6.59 -9.19
C GLU A 45 -13.12 -6.34 -9.37
N GLY A 46 -13.45 -5.14 -9.79
CA GLY A 46 -14.83 -4.75 -10.04
C GLY A 46 -15.61 -4.34 -8.81
N ALA A 47 -15.09 -4.63 -7.62
CA ALA A 47 -15.75 -4.25 -6.39
C ALA A 47 -15.28 -2.84 -5.97
N ARG A 48 -16.08 -2.21 -5.12
CA ARG A 48 -15.67 -0.94 -4.57
C ARG A 48 -14.48 -1.15 -3.64
N ASN A 49 -13.42 -0.42 -3.88
CA ASN A 49 -12.25 -0.47 -3.00
C ASN A 49 -12.16 0.83 -2.22
N ARG A 50 -12.12 0.71 -0.89
CA ARG A 50 -12.06 1.85 0.02
C ARG A 50 -10.77 1.89 0.80
N GLN A 51 -9.77 1.13 0.35
CA GLN A 51 -8.52 1.02 1.10
C GLN A 51 -7.32 1.21 0.21
N PHE A 52 -6.32 1.89 0.77
CA PHE A 52 -4.98 1.96 0.22
C PHE A 52 -4.13 0.99 1.04
N VAL A 53 -3.33 0.16 0.40
CA VAL A 53 -2.52 -0.88 1.05
C VAL A 53 -1.07 -0.71 0.66
N LEU A 54 -0.20 -0.62 1.67
CA LEU A 54 1.24 -0.52 1.49
C LEU A 54 1.86 -1.80 2.04
N LEU A 55 2.61 -2.52 1.21
CA LEU A 55 3.17 -3.81 1.60
C LEU A 55 4.50 -3.63 2.33
N GLN A 56 4.56 -4.09 3.57
CA GLN A 56 5.79 -4.05 4.35
C GLN A 56 6.62 -5.31 4.13
N GLU A 57 6.00 -6.48 4.16
CA GLU A 57 6.70 -7.73 3.88
C GLU A 57 5.73 -8.77 3.33
N GLY A 58 6.25 -9.69 2.55
CA GLY A 58 5.45 -10.72 1.90
C GLY A 58 5.36 -10.48 0.40
N THR A 59 4.53 -11.26 -0.25
CA THR A 59 4.33 -11.21 -1.70
C THR A 59 2.86 -11.16 -2.02
N LEU A 60 2.48 -10.28 -2.93
CA LEU A 60 1.10 -10.16 -3.42
C LEU A 60 1.05 -10.50 -4.89
N ARG A 61 -0.06 -11.09 -5.32
CA ARG A 61 -0.33 -11.37 -6.73
C ARG A 61 -1.46 -10.47 -7.19
N VAL A 62 -1.27 -9.83 -8.33
CA VAL A 62 -2.29 -8.98 -8.95
C VAL A 62 -2.82 -9.71 -10.18
N THR A 63 -4.14 -9.90 -10.24
CA THR A 63 -4.78 -10.56 -11.38
C THR A 63 -5.85 -9.64 -11.96
N ARG A 64 -6.03 -9.75 -13.28
CA ARG A 64 -7.06 -9.00 -13.98
C ARG A 64 -7.66 -9.93 -15.02
N GLY A 65 -8.97 -10.10 -14.98
CA GLY A 65 -9.62 -11.03 -15.89
C GLY A 65 -9.15 -12.46 -15.70
N GLY A 66 -8.72 -12.81 -14.48
CA GLY A 66 -8.25 -14.16 -14.17
C GLY A 66 -6.79 -14.41 -14.51
N GLN A 67 -6.09 -13.43 -15.09
CA GLN A 67 -4.69 -13.59 -15.46
C GLN A 67 -3.79 -12.77 -14.57
N GLN A 68 -2.65 -13.34 -14.18
CA GLN A 68 -1.69 -12.61 -13.38
C GLN A 68 -1.05 -11.52 -14.23
N VAL A 69 -1.12 -10.28 -13.74
CA VAL A 69 -0.52 -9.14 -14.43
C VAL A 69 0.67 -8.58 -13.67
N ALA A 70 0.83 -8.90 -12.40
CA ALA A 70 1.97 -8.42 -11.61
C ALA A 70 2.14 -9.25 -10.34
N GLU A 71 3.35 -9.21 -9.81
CA GLU A 71 3.64 -9.72 -8.47
C GLU A 71 4.33 -8.59 -7.72
N LEU A 72 3.91 -8.34 -6.50
CA LEU A 72 4.38 -7.20 -5.71
C LEU A 72 5.15 -7.67 -4.49
N GLY A 73 6.16 -6.91 -4.12
CA GLY A 73 6.99 -7.18 -2.95
C GLY A 73 7.04 -5.98 -2.00
N ALA A 74 7.86 -6.10 -0.97
CA ALA A 74 7.98 -5.06 0.05
C ALA A 74 8.24 -3.70 -0.58
N GLY A 75 7.53 -2.70 -0.12
CA GLY A 75 7.62 -1.34 -0.64
C GLY A 75 6.58 -1.01 -1.70
N ASP A 76 5.92 -2.02 -2.26
CA ASP A 76 4.87 -1.78 -3.24
C ASP A 76 3.56 -1.43 -2.55
N PHE A 77 2.64 -0.85 -3.32
CA PHE A 77 1.34 -0.44 -2.79
C PHE A 77 0.24 -0.70 -3.82
N VAL A 78 -0.98 -0.80 -3.33
CA VAL A 78 -2.15 -1.01 -4.18
C VAL A 78 -3.31 -0.19 -3.64
N GLY A 79 -4.32 0.03 -4.49
CA GLY A 79 -5.52 0.74 -4.11
C GLY A 79 -5.54 2.18 -4.58
N GLU A 80 -4.37 2.73 -4.95
CA GLU A 80 -4.29 4.14 -5.36
C GLU A 80 -5.07 4.41 -6.64
N VAL A 81 -5.11 3.45 -7.56
CA VAL A 81 -5.84 3.64 -8.82
C VAL A 81 -7.33 3.82 -8.57
N SER A 82 -7.91 2.95 -7.74
CA SER A 82 -9.34 3.06 -7.44
C SER A 82 -9.65 4.27 -6.57
N LEU A 83 -8.79 4.59 -5.61
CA LEU A 83 -9.05 5.71 -4.68
C LEU A 83 -8.85 7.07 -5.33
N LEU A 84 -7.98 7.15 -6.34
CA LEU A 84 -7.80 8.38 -7.12
C LEU A 84 -8.82 8.49 -8.24
N GLY A 85 -9.49 7.41 -8.61
CA GLY A 85 -10.50 7.35 -9.65
C GLY A 85 -11.91 7.28 -9.08
N ASP A 86 -12.72 6.36 -9.62
CA ASP A 86 -14.13 6.25 -9.27
C ASP A 86 -14.40 5.33 -8.06
N GLY A 87 -13.37 4.80 -7.44
CA GLY A 87 -13.51 3.92 -6.29
C GLY A 87 -13.65 2.45 -6.63
N THR A 88 -13.63 2.09 -7.90
CA THR A 88 -13.77 0.70 -8.35
C THR A 88 -12.40 0.08 -8.59
N ALA A 89 -12.16 -1.09 -8.01
CA ALA A 89 -10.90 -1.78 -8.17
C ALA A 89 -10.74 -2.31 -9.60
N THR A 90 -9.56 -2.10 -10.17
CA THR A 90 -9.27 -2.50 -11.55
C THR A 90 -8.64 -3.89 -11.63
N ALA A 91 -8.31 -4.48 -10.49
CA ALA A 91 -7.67 -5.79 -10.43
C ALA A 91 -7.94 -6.43 -9.08
N THR A 92 -7.72 -7.74 -9.00
CA THR A 92 -7.79 -8.48 -7.74
C THR A 92 -6.38 -8.61 -7.18
N VAL A 93 -6.22 -8.38 -5.88
CA VAL A 93 -4.93 -8.51 -5.20
C VAL A 93 -5.06 -9.55 -4.11
N THR A 94 -4.23 -10.58 -4.17
CA THR A 94 -4.26 -11.71 -3.26
C THR A 94 -2.87 -11.93 -2.65
N THR A 95 -2.80 -12.28 -1.38
CA THR A 95 -1.53 -12.61 -0.75
C THR A 95 -1.07 -13.98 -1.25
N VAL A 96 0.19 -14.06 -1.67
CA VAL A 96 0.83 -15.33 -2.05
C VAL A 96 1.42 -15.98 -0.82
N THR A 97 2.05 -15.18 0.05
CA THR A 97 2.63 -15.60 1.31
C THR A 97 1.92 -14.88 2.45
N GLU A 98 2.22 -15.26 3.67
CA GLU A 98 1.86 -14.42 4.81
C GLU A 98 2.49 -13.05 4.58
N ALA A 99 1.77 -12.00 4.95
CA ALA A 99 2.19 -10.64 4.64
C ALA A 99 1.90 -9.70 5.80
N VAL A 100 2.67 -8.62 5.88
CA VAL A 100 2.37 -7.50 6.76
C VAL A 100 2.11 -6.30 5.87
N VAL A 101 0.92 -5.72 6.01
CA VAL A 101 0.50 -4.58 5.20
C VAL A 101 0.10 -3.44 6.10
N TRP A 102 0.23 -2.21 5.59
CA TRP A 102 -0.28 -1.01 6.25
C TRP A 102 -1.47 -0.54 5.42
N VAL A 103 -2.59 -0.33 6.09
CA VAL A 103 -3.86 -0.04 5.43
C VAL A 103 -4.39 1.31 5.87
N SER A 104 -4.88 2.10 4.93
CA SER A 104 -5.63 3.31 5.25
C SER A 104 -6.98 3.26 4.54
N THR A 105 -8.00 3.85 5.17
CA THR A 105 -9.32 3.99 4.56
C THR A 105 -9.28 5.11 3.53
N SER A 106 -10.36 5.26 2.74
CA SER A 106 -10.44 6.35 1.77
C SER A 106 -10.35 7.72 2.44
N ALA A 107 -10.92 7.87 3.63
CA ALA A 107 -10.85 9.13 4.36
C ALA A 107 -9.42 9.41 4.85
N GLU A 108 -8.74 8.39 5.35
CA GLU A 108 -7.36 8.52 5.81
C GLU A 108 -6.40 8.72 4.64
N PHE A 109 -6.74 8.17 3.48
CA PHE A 109 -5.91 8.29 2.29
C PHE A 109 -5.75 9.75 1.86
N ASP A 110 -6.77 10.58 2.08
CA ASP A 110 -6.63 12.01 1.81
C ASP A 110 -5.49 12.61 2.62
N GLY A 111 -5.35 12.21 3.88
CA GLY A 111 -4.24 12.66 4.70
C GLY A 111 -2.89 12.17 4.19
N VAL A 112 -2.86 10.93 3.70
CA VAL A 112 -1.64 10.36 3.10
C VAL A 112 -1.25 11.16 1.85
N LEU A 113 -2.23 11.49 1.00
CA LEU A 113 -1.97 12.24 -0.23
C LEU A 113 -1.46 13.65 0.04
N HIS A 114 -1.84 14.23 1.16
CA HIS A 114 -1.39 15.58 1.51
C HIS A 114 -0.05 15.58 2.25
N SER A 115 0.61 14.43 2.31
CA SER A 115 1.94 14.29 2.87
C SER A 115 2.96 14.21 1.74
N THR A 116 4.25 14.18 2.12
CA THR A 116 5.33 13.97 1.14
C THR A 116 5.14 12.68 0.36
N LEU A 117 4.53 11.68 0.99
CA LEU A 117 4.29 10.38 0.36
C LEU A 117 3.34 10.48 -0.84
N GLY A 118 2.38 11.41 -0.79
CA GLY A 118 1.39 11.53 -1.87
C GLY A 118 2.01 11.77 -3.23
N THR A 119 3.01 12.65 -3.31
CA THR A 119 3.70 12.92 -4.56
C THR A 119 4.39 11.67 -5.09
N ALA A 120 5.04 10.91 -4.22
CA ALA A 120 5.73 9.68 -4.62
C ALA A 120 4.73 8.62 -5.10
N ILE A 121 3.57 8.51 -4.43
CA ILE A 121 2.53 7.58 -4.84
C ILE A 121 2.01 7.93 -6.22
N GLU A 122 1.73 9.20 -6.47
CA GLU A 122 1.21 9.62 -7.77
C GLU A 122 2.20 9.37 -8.88
N ALA A 123 3.48 9.65 -8.64
CA ALA A 123 4.53 9.39 -9.62
C ALA A 123 4.66 7.90 -9.92
N ALA A 124 4.64 7.07 -8.89
CA ALA A 124 4.76 5.62 -9.07
C ALA A 124 3.52 5.04 -9.75
N ALA A 125 2.34 5.60 -9.48
CA ALA A 125 1.10 5.13 -10.08
C ALA A 125 1.10 5.35 -11.61
N GLN A 126 1.78 6.39 -12.09
CA GLN A 126 1.90 6.62 -13.53
C GLN A 126 2.59 5.45 -14.22
N ASP A 127 3.54 4.81 -13.53
CA ASP A 127 4.28 3.70 -14.13
C ASP A 127 3.59 2.36 -13.93
N ARG A 128 2.85 2.20 -12.85
CA ARG A 128 2.35 0.89 -12.47
C ARG A 128 0.93 0.61 -12.91
N ARG A 129 -0.02 1.40 -12.45
CA ARG A 129 -1.44 1.27 -12.78
C ARG A 129 -1.99 -0.13 -12.65
N VAL A 130 -1.61 -0.84 -11.61
CA VAL A 130 -2.00 -2.25 -11.48
C VAL A 130 -3.24 -2.47 -10.62
N ALA A 131 -3.52 -1.61 -9.68
CA ALA A 131 -4.73 -1.73 -8.85
C ALA A 131 -5.14 -0.38 -8.28
#